data_bed9632d5f6b3ea7d402df90097f86bb
#
_entry.id   bed9632d5f6b3ea7d402df90097f86bb
#
_cell.length_a   1.000
_cell.length_b   1.000
_cell.length_c   1.000
_cell.angle_alpha   90.00
_cell.angle_beta   90.00
_cell.angle_gamma   90.00
#
_symmetry.space_group_name_H-M   'P 1'
#
loop_
_entity.id
_entity.type
_entity.pdbx_description
1 polymer ?
#
loop_
_entity_poly.entity_id
_entity_poly.type
_entity_poly.pdbx_seq_one_letter_code
_entity_poly.pdbx_strand_id
1 'polypeptide(L)'
;MGMKQILVMMAVVVLVGQSVVADDKLIADPIVEKAIRGELKKPEGELTEADLAKVTRLDFNDTQITDVGLKEAAKLKNLYWLSLGDTKITDAGLKELAKLQQLGWLYLSDTKITDAGLKEVAKLKNLYWLSLGDTKITDAGL
;
A
#
# COMPACT_ATOMS: atom_id res chain seq x y z
N MET A 1 44.18 6.09 -20.48
CA MET A 1 42.99 5.49 -19.86
C MET A 1 42.86 6.04 -18.50
N GLY A 2 42.14 6.99 -18.53
CA GLY A 2 42.38 7.93 -17.63
C GLY A 2 41.51 8.14 -16.46
N MET A 3 41.77 9.22 -15.80
CA MET A 3 41.06 9.75 -14.63
C MET A 3 39.51 9.72 -14.73
N LYS A 4 38.98 9.70 -15.94
CA LYS A 4 37.51 9.60 -16.16
C LYS A 4 36.90 8.28 -15.68
N GLN A 5 37.57 7.14 -15.85
CA GLN A 5 37.08 5.84 -15.38
C GLN A 5 37.19 5.71 -13.86
N ILE A 6 38.23 6.26 -13.27
CA ILE A 6 38.43 6.28 -11.82
C ILE A 6 37.35 7.16 -11.16
N LEU A 7 37.00 8.26 -11.79
CA LEU A 7 35.95 9.16 -11.27
C LEU A 7 34.56 8.53 -11.30
N VAL A 8 34.28 7.74 -12.34
CA VAL A 8 33.01 7.00 -12.45
C VAL A 8 32.93 5.89 -11.40
N MET A 9 34.04 5.19 -11.15
CA MET A 9 34.08 4.17 -10.10
C MET A 9 33.96 4.79 -8.70
N MET A 10 34.55 5.94 -8.45
CA MET A 10 34.40 6.64 -7.17
C MET A 10 32.97 7.15 -6.95
N ALA A 11 32.29 7.62 -7.99
CA ALA A 11 30.90 8.03 -7.89
C ALA A 11 29.98 6.84 -7.55
N VAL A 12 30.24 5.68 -8.10
CA VAL A 12 29.47 4.45 -7.81
C VAL A 12 29.74 3.98 -6.37
N VAL A 13 31.00 4.05 -5.90
CA VAL A 13 31.34 3.67 -4.52
C VAL A 13 30.71 4.64 -3.50
N VAL A 14 30.64 5.93 -3.80
CA VAL A 14 30.01 6.92 -2.94
C VAL A 14 28.49 6.69 -2.86
N LEU A 15 27.84 6.29 -3.95
CA LEU A 15 26.42 5.92 -3.96
C LEU A 15 26.15 4.63 -3.18
N VAL A 16 27.04 3.66 -3.24
CA VAL A 16 26.91 2.40 -2.48
C VAL A 16 27.24 2.59 -0.99
N GLY A 17 28.13 3.56 -0.67
CA GLY A 17 28.49 3.89 0.70
C GLY A 17 27.47 4.78 1.42
N GLN A 18 26.55 5.39 0.72
CA GLN A 18 25.39 6.03 1.31
C GLN A 18 24.35 4.97 1.59
N SER A 19 24.37 4.37 2.78
CA SER A 19 23.28 3.58 3.27
C SER A 19 22.00 4.39 3.13
N VAL A 20 21.09 3.90 2.32
CA VAL A 20 19.74 4.47 2.20
C VAL A 20 19.15 4.49 3.60
N VAL A 21 18.97 5.69 4.16
CA VAL A 21 18.33 5.84 5.46
C VAL A 21 16.91 5.33 5.28
N ALA A 22 16.35 4.66 6.29
CA ALA A 22 15.01 4.08 6.20
C ALA A 22 13.94 5.10 5.78
N ASP A 23 14.18 6.39 6.01
CA ASP A 23 13.31 7.51 5.64
C ASP A 23 13.27 7.79 4.13
N ASP A 24 14.24 7.31 3.37
CA ASP A 24 14.31 7.48 1.91
C ASP A 24 13.57 6.39 1.13
N LYS A 25 13.05 5.37 1.82
CA LYS A 25 12.27 4.33 1.18
C LYS A 25 10.89 4.86 0.78
N LEU A 26 10.48 4.58 -0.45
CA LEU A 26 9.12 4.89 -0.92
C LEU A 26 8.05 4.16 -0.12
N ILE A 27 8.34 2.94 0.29
CA ILE A 27 7.48 2.10 1.15
C ILE A 27 8.30 1.65 2.34
N ALA A 28 7.95 2.12 3.52
CA ALA A 28 8.64 1.80 4.76
C ALA A 28 8.04 0.57 5.49
N ASP A 29 6.75 0.33 5.34
CA ASP A 29 6.08 -0.81 5.97
C ASP A 29 6.49 -2.13 5.32
N PRO A 30 7.05 -3.10 6.10
CA PRO A 30 7.56 -4.34 5.55
C PRO A 30 6.46 -5.26 4.99
N ILE A 31 5.24 -5.22 5.53
CA ILE A 31 4.11 -6.02 5.02
C ILE A 31 3.69 -5.48 3.65
N VAL A 32 3.60 -4.18 3.53
CA VAL A 32 3.23 -3.51 2.27
C VAL A 32 4.33 -3.73 1.23
N GLU A 33 5.59 -3.53 1.59
CA GLU A 33 6.72 -3.78 0.69
C GLU A 33 6.73 -5.21 0.16
N LYS A 34 6.54 -6.20 1.04
CA LYS A 34 6.47 -7.62 0.66
C LYS A 34 5.34 -7.89 -0.34
N ALA A 35 4.16 -7.34 -0.10
CA ALA A 35 3.02 -7.52 -0.99
C ALA A 35 3.27 -6.90 -2.37
N ILE A 36 3.83 -5.70 -2.44
CA ILE A 36 4.21 -5.02 -3.68
C ILE A 36 5.22 -5.85 -4.46
N ARG A 37 6.26 -6.33 -3.78
CA ARG A 37 7.30 -7.16 -4.42
C ARG A 37 6.74 -8.46 -4.98
N GLY A 38 5.81 -9.08 -4.26
CA GLY A 38 5.10 -10.27 -4.72
C GLY A 38 4.30 -10.01 -5.99
N GLU A 39 3.52 -8.94 -6.01
CA GLU A 39 2.72 -8.55 -7.17
C GLU A 39 3.58 -8.23 -8.40
N LEU A 40 4.67 -7.50 -8.19
CA LEU A 40 5.60 -7.12 -9.25
C LEU A 40 6.57 -8.24 -9.67
N LYS A 41 6.62 -9.34 -8.92
CA LYS A 41 7.65 -10.39 -9.08
C LYS A 41 9.08 -9.83 -9.04
N LYS A 42 9.28 -8.82 -8.19
CA LYS A 42 10.55 -8.12 -8.00
C LYS A 42 11.07 -8.33 -6.57
N PRO A 43 11.71 -9.48 -6.28
CA PRO A 43 12.13 -9.83 -4.92
C PRO A 43 13.25 -8.94 -4.38
N GLU A 44 14.06 -8.36 -5.25
CA GLU A 44 15.23 -7.57 -4.89
C GLU A 44 15.29 -6.24 -5.66
N GLY A 45 16.23 -5.40 -5.25
CA GLY A 45 16.44 -4.08 -5.83
C GLY A 45 15.54 -3.02 -5.24
N GLU A 46 15.81 -1.77 -5.56
CA GLU A 46 15.03 -0.62 -5.11
C GLU A 46 13.67 -0.58 -5.81
N LEU A 47 12.62 -0.27 -5.05
CA LEU A 47 11.30 0.05 -5.60
C LEU A 47 11.29 1.51 -6.07
N THR A 48 10.88 1.71 -7.31
CA THR A 48 10.80 3.04 -7.93
C THR A 48 9.35 3.51 -8.02
N GLU A 49 9.15 4.80 -8.24
CA GLU A 49 7.80 5.35 -8.52
C GLU A 49 7.15 4.65 -9.72
N ALA A 50 7.91 4.31 -10.75
CA ALA A 50 7.42 3.56 -11.90
C ALA A 50 6.97 2.15 -11.52
N ASP A 51 7.64 1.49 -10.57
CA ASP A 51 7.22 0.21 -10.03
C ASP A 51 5.89 0.35 -9.29
N LEU A 52 5.77 1.33 -8.41
CA LEU A 52 4.54 1.57 -7.66
C LEU A 52 3.35 1.85 -8.59
N ALA A 53 3.57 2.56 -9.68
CA ALA A 53 2.53 2.86 -10.67
C ALA A 53 1.99 1.61 -11.39
N LYS A 54 2.72 0.51 -11.40
CA LYS A 54 2.29 -0.76 -12.01
C LYS A 54 1.41 -1.60 -11.08
N VAL A 55 1.38 -1.29 -9.78
CA VAL A 55 0.63 -2.08 -8.81
C VAL A 55 -0.85 -1.71 -8.89
N THR A 56 -1.66 -2.66 -9.31
CA THR A 56 -3.11 -2.52 -9.43
C THR A 56 -3.87 -3.41 -8.46
N ARG A 57 -3.18 -4.35 -7.83
CA ARG A 57 -3.77 -5.32 -6.91
C ARG A 57 -2.87 -5.54 -5.69
N LEU A 58 -3.47 -5.58 -4.49
CA LEU A 58 -2.80 -6.02 -3.26
C LEU A 58 -3.72 -6.88 -2.40
N ASP A 59 -3.17 -7.96 -1.89
CA ASP A 59 -3.82 -8.86 -0.97
C ASP A 59 -3.12 -8.84 0.38
N PHE A 60 -3.85 -8.40 1.40
CA PHE A 60 -3.40 -8.37 2.79
C PHE A 60 -4.24 -9.26 3.70
N ASN A 61 -5.09 -10.12 3.15
CA ASN A 61 -5.89 -11.03 3.96
C ASN A 61 -5.02 -11.80 4.95
N ASP A 62 -5.52 -11.95 6.17
CA ASP A 62 -4.84 -12.71 7.23
C ASP A 62 -3.44 -12.18 7.59
N THR A 63 -3.13 -10.93 7.25
CA THR A 63 -1.85 -10.32 7.62
C THR A 63 -1.98 -9.44 8.87
N GLN A 64 -0.85 -9.05 9.43
CA GLN A 64 -0.79 -8.14 10.57
C GLN A 64 -0.75 -6.66 10.15
N ILE A 65 -1.16 -6.33 8.93
CA ILE A 65 -1.23 -4.94 8.47
C ILE A 65 -2.09 -4.11 9.43
N THR A 66 -1.64 -2.89 9.69
CA THR A 66 -2.33 -1.92 10.54
C THR A 66 -2.67 -0.67 9.75
N ASP A 67 -3.33 0.28 10.40
CA ASP A 67 -3.67 1.57 9.80
C ASP A 67 -2.43 2.32 9.27
N VAL A 68 -1.27 2.14 9.94
CA VAL A 68 0.01 2.74 9.49
C VAL A 68 0.45 2.13 8.17
N GLY A 69 0.39 0.81 8.03
CA GLY A 69 0.69 0.13 6.77
C GLY A 69 -0.28 0.52 5.66
N LEU A 70 -1.56 0.68 5.99
CA LEU A 70 -2.57 1.09 5.03
C LEU A 70 -2.31 2.49 4.46
N LYS A 71 -1.76 3.41 5.27
CA LYS A 71 -1.30 4.72 4.82
C LYS A 71 -0.21 4.60 3.73
N GLU A 72 0.69 3.62 3.88
CA GLU A 72 1.71 3.34 2.87
C GLU A 72 1.09 2.76 1.58
N ALA A 73 0.14 1.82 1.72
CA ALA A 73 -0.58 1.27 0.57
C ALA A 73 -1.37 2.33 -0.21
N ALA A 74 -1.84 3.38 0.47
CA ALA A 74 -2.56 4.50 -0.14
C ALA A 74 -1.69 5.37 -1.07
N LYS A 75 -0.39 5.17 -1.11
CA LYS A 75 0.51 5.79 -2.08
C LYS A 75 0.34 5.20 -3.50
N LEU A 76 -0.24 4.01 -3.61
CA LEU A 76 -0.41 3.28 -4.86
C LEU A 76 -1.65 3.78 -5.63
N LYS A 77 -1.48 4.84 -6.40
CA LYS A 77 -2.58 5.57 -7.04
C LYS A 77 -3.37 4.79 -8.07
N ASN A 78 -2.79 3.74 -8.63
CA ASN A 78 -3.43 2.90 -9.65
C ASN A 78 -4.02 1.61 -9.05
N LEU A 79 -4.07 1.51 -7.72
CA LEU A 79 -4.65 0.36 -7.05
C LEU A 79 -6.14 0.25 -7.38
N TYR A 80 -6.52 -0.89 -7.92
CA TYR A 80 -7.88 -1.18 -8.36
C TYR A 80 -8.56 -2.24 -7.49
N TRP A 81 -7.79 -3.20 -6.99
CA TRP A 81 -8.27 -4.29 -6.16
C TRP A 81 -7.48 -4.34 -4.85
N LEU A 82 -8.19 -4.33 -3.72
CA LEU A 82 -7.59 -4.36 -2.39
C LEU A 82 -8.38 -5.30 -1.49
N SER A 83 -7.68 -6.25 -0.89
CA SER A 83 -8.24 -7.13 0.12
C SER A 83 -7.57 -6.91 1.48
N LEU A 84 -8.39 -6.72 2.51
CA LEU A 84 -8.00 -6.42 3.88
C LEU A 84 -8.75 -7.28 4.89
N GLY A 85 -9.31 -8.40 4.45
CA GLY A 85 -10.07 -9.31 5.32
C GLY A 85 -9.21 -9.88 6.45
N ASP A 86 -9.82 -10.06 7.62
CA ASP A 86 -9.14 -10.55 8.83
C ASP A 86 -7.83 -9.83 9.14
N THR A 87 -7.88 -8.50 9.14
CA THR A 87 -6.75 -7.64 9.47
C THR A 87 -7.05 -6.76 10.69
N LYS A 88 -6.04 -6.04 11.15
CA LYS A 88 -6.13 -5.14 12.31
C LYS A 88 -6.46 -3.69 11.93
N ILE A 89 -6.91 -3.44 10.72
CA ILE A 89 -7.30 -2.09 10.31
C ILE A 89 -8.55 -1.63 11.06
N THR A 90 -8.65 -0.32 11.21
CA THR A 90 -9.78 0.36 11.86
C THR A 90 -10.29 1.49 10.96
N ASP A 91 -11.32 2.19 11.43
CA ASP A 91 -11.88 3.36 10.72
C ASP A 91 -10.82 4.42 10.39
N ALA A 92 -9.80 4.58 11.24
CA ALA A 92 -8.71 5.52 11.01
C ALA A 92 -7.92 5.20 9.73
N GLY A 93 -7.69 3.91 9.44
CA GLY A 93 -7.01 3.48 8.22
C GLY A 93 -7.84 3.73 6.97
N LEU A 94 -9.16 3.60 7.05
CA LEU A 94 -10.05 3.82 5.91
C LEU A 94 -10.04 5.26 5.39
N LYS A 95 -9.69 6.24 6.22
CA LYS A 95 -9.48 7.63 5.77
C LYS A 95 -8.40 7.73 4.70
N GLU A 96 -7.36 6.91 4.82
CA GLU A 96 -6.27 6.88 3.84
C GLU A 96 -6.73 6.29 2.50
N LEU A 97 -7.64 5.32 2.53
CA LEU A 97 -8.18 4.70 1.31
C LEU A 97 -8.98 5.67 0.43
N ALA A 98 -9.55 6.72 1.00
CA ALA A 98 -10.28 7.74 0.24
C ALA A 98 -9.41 8.41 -0.85
N LYS A 99 -8.08 8.30 -0.75
CA LYS A 99 -7.12 8.78 -1.75
C LYS A 99 -7.05 7.89 -2.99
N LEU A 100 -7.51 6.63 -2.89
CA LEU A 100 -7.42 5.62 -3.94
C LEU A 100 -8.62 5.69 -4.89
N GLN A 101 -8.66 6.73 -5.72
CA GLN A 101 -9.82 7.01 -6.58
C GLN A 101 -10.03 6.00 -7.72
N GLN A 102 -9.05 5.14 -8.00
CA GLN A 102 -9.18 4.06 -8.98
C GLN A 102 -9.70 2.75 -8.38
N LEU A 103 -9.87 2.70 -7.04
CA LEU A 103 -10.28 1.48 -6.35
C LEU A 103 -11.70 1.07 -6.77
N GLY A 104 -11.81 -0.13 -7.33
CA GLY A 104 -13.07 -0.73 -7.77
C GLY A 104 -13.54 -1.88 -6.90
N TRP A 105 -12.61 -2.62 -6.29
CA TRP A 105 -12.89 -3.79 -5.47
C TRP A 105 -12.26 -3.64 -4.09
N LEU A 106 -13.06 -3.72 -3.03
CA LEU A 106 -12.61 -3.60 -1.65
C LEU A 106 -13.22 -4.69 -0.78
N TYR A 107 -12.37 -5.48 -0.13
CA TYR A 107 -12.76 -6.53 0.80
C TYR A 107 -12.34 -6.12 2.22
N LEU A 108 -13.31 -6.03 3.12
CA LEU A 108 -13.14 -5.57 4.50
C LEU A 108 -13.77 -6.54 5.52
N SER A 109 -14.12 -7.75 5.09
CA SER A 109 -14.74 -8.73 5.99
C SER A 109 -13.83 -9.06 7.17
N ASP A 110 -14.43 -9.37 8.32
CA ASP A 110 -13.70 -9.73 9.54
C ASP A 110 -12.73 -8.63 10.03
N THR A 111 -13.08 -7.38 9.83
CA THR A 111 -12.32 -6.24 10.35
C THR A 111 -13.06 -5.49 11.46
N LYS A 112 -12.38 -4.58 12.14
CA LYS A 112 -12.94 -3.78 13.24
C LYS A 112 -13.58 -2.47 12.79
N ILE A 113 -13.85 -2.33 11.50
CA ILE A 113 -14.48 -1.12 10.97
C ILE A 113 -15.93 -0.99 11.45
N THR A 114 -16.38 0.26 11.58
CA THR A 114 -17.72 0.64 12.01
C THR A 114 -18.39 1.55 10.97
N ASP A 115 -19.60 1.98 11.25
CA ASP A 115 -20.34 2.92 10.39
C ASP A 115 -19.56 4.20 10.09
N ALA A 116 -18.71 4.65 11.03
CA ALA A 116 -17.84 5.81 10.82
C ALA A 116 -16.83 5.60 9.70
N GLY A 117 -16.25 4.40 9.63
CA GLY A 117 -15.31 4.03 8.53
C GLY A 117 -16.01 3.91 7.20
N LEU A 118 -17.24 3.43 7.18
CA LEU A 118 -18.01 3.30 5.95
C LEU A 118 -18.25 4.65 5.25
N LYS A 119 -18.34 5.74 6.00
CA LYS A 119 -18.42 7.10 5.44
C LYS A 119 -17.19 7.47 4.61
N GLU A 120 -16.03 6.97 4.99
CA GLU A 120 -14.79 7.17 4.22
C GLU A 120 -14.80 6.33 2.93
N VAL A 121 -15.28 5.11 3.00
CA VAL A 121 -15.44 4.23 1.82
C VAL A 121 -16.41 4.85 0.81
N ALA A 122 -17.46 5.53 1.27
CA ALA A 122 -18.42 6.21 0.41
C ALA A 122 -17.81 7.31 -0.48
N LYS A 123 -16.61 7.79 -0.17
CA LYS A 123 -15.86 8.76 -0.99
C LYS A 123 -15.21 8.13 -2.22
N LEU A 124 -15.15 6.80 -2.31
CA LEU A 124 -14.56 6.05 -3.42
C LEU A 124 -15.56 5.94 -4.58
N LYS A 125 -15.48 6.87 -5.51
CA LYS A 125 -16.47 7.04 -6.58
C LYS A 125 -16.49 5.91 -7.63
N ASN A 126 -15.40 5.19 -7.76
CA ASN A 126 -15.26 4.09 -8.72
C ASN A 126 -15.48 2.70 -8.09
N LEU A 127 -15.79 2.65 -6.79
CA LEU A 127 -16.03 1.42 -6.09
C LEU A 127 -17.37 0.80 -6.56
N TYR A 128 -17.32 -0.44 -7.02
CA TYR A 128 -18.51 -1.18 -7.41
C TYR A 128 -18.65 -2.53 -6.71
N TRP A 129 -17.61 -2.98 -6.01
CA TRP A 129 -17.67 -4.17 -5.17
C TRP A 129 -17.14 -3.87 -3.76
N LEU A 130 -17.95 -4.16 -2.75
CA LEU A 130 -17.61 -3.98 -1.36
C LEU A 130 -18.08 -5.17 -0.54
N SER A 131 -17.15 -5.82 0.17
CA SER A 131 -17.47 -6.91 1.10
C SER A 131 -17.25 -6.45 2.54
N LEU A 132 -18.29 -6.59 3.37
CA LEU A 132 -18.37 -6.09 4.75
C LEU A 132 -18.81 -7.16 5.76
N GLY A 133 -18.77 -8.44 5.39
CA GLY A 133 -19.17 -9.54 6.29
C GLY A 133 -18.40 -9.51 7.61
N ASP A 134 -19.09 -9.84 8.71
CA ASP A 134 -18.47 -9.91 10.05
C ASP A 134 -17.72 -8.66 10.51
N THR A 135 -18.21 -7.49 10.10
CA THR A 135 -17.77 -6.18 10.58
C THR A 135 -18.71 -5.66 11.67
N LYS A 136 -18.39 -4.50 12.23
CA LYS A 136 -19.25 -3.78 13.21
C LYS A 136 -20.16 -2.76 12.55
N ILE A 137 -20.36 -2.86 11.24
CA ILE A 137 -21.27 -2.00 10.50
C ILE A 137 -22.71 -2.41 10.80
N THR A 138 -23.57 -1.42 10.96
CA THR A 138 -25.00 -1.60 11.25
C THR A 138 -25.86 -1.09 10.08
N ASP A 139 -27.15 -1.35 10.14
CA ASP A 139 -28.12 -0.85 9.14
C ASP A 139 -28.10 0.69 9.02
N ALA A 140 -27.77 1.37 10.12
CA ALA A 140 -27.64 2.84 10.12
C ALA A 140 -26.46 3.36 9.27
N GLY A 141 -25.45 2.51 9.03
CA GLY A 141 -24.28 2.84 8.19
C GLY A 141 -24.50 2.59 6.71
N LEU A 142 -25.45 1.75 6.36
CA LEU A 142 -25.77 1.39 4.98
C LEU A 142 -26.74 2.40 4.37
#